data_0d152a002d5b538c21f64349445c9255
#
_entry.id   0d152a002d5b538c21f64349445c9255
#
_cell.length_a   1.000
_cell.length_b   1.000
_cell.length_c   1.000
_cell.angle_alpha   90.00
_cell.angle_beta   90.00
_cell.angle_gamma   90.00
#
_symmetry.space_group_name_H-M   'P 1'
#
loop_
_entity.id
_entity.type
_entity.pdbx_description
1 polymer ?
#
loop_
_entity_poly.entity_id
_entity_poly.type
_entity_poly.pdbx_seq_one_letter_code
_entity_poly.pdbx_strand_id
1 'polypeptide(L)'
;MFDAIKAAPPDAILGLTEAFKGDGNPNKVNLTVGVYKDETGATPVLESVKVAEARLLEGEASKGYLPIGGLAEFCDLTQSLYFGDDHEVVSSNRAATFQTPGGTGALRVAADFIHQNFPSASIWCSTPTWPN
;
A
#
# COMPACT_ATOMS: atom_id res chain seq x y z
N MET A 1 27.78 -10.25 22.18
CA MET A 1 26.81 -9.17 22.01
C MET A 1 25.53 -9.66 21.30
N PHE A 2 25.65 -10.56 20.34
CA PHE A 2 24.49 -11.07 19.58
C PHE A 2 23.97 -12.44 20.03
N ASP A 3 24.65 -13.07 21.00
CA ASP A 3 24.33 -14.45 21.48
C ASP A 3 22.94 -14.57 22.13
N ALA A 4 22.39 -13.44 22.58
CA ALA A 4 21.04 -13.37 23.15
C ALA A 4 19.92 -13.17 22.09
N ILE A 5 20.28 -12.92 20.83
CA ILE A 5 19.30 -12.70 19.76
C ILE A 5 18.88 -14.06 19.22
N LYS A 6 17.61 -14.39 19.41
CA LYS A 6 17.02 -15.60 18.80
C LYS A 6 16.56 -15.28 17.38
N ALA A 7 16.81 -16.23 16.46
CA ALA A 7 16.26 -16.14 15.12
C ALA A 7 14.72 -16.08 15.18
N ALA A 8 14.13 -15.14 14.44
CA ALA A 8 12.69 -15.10 14.29
C ALA A 8 12.19 -16.35 13.52
N PRO A 9 10.99 -16.84 13.80
CA PRO A 9 10.40 -17.89 12.97
C PRO A 9 10.23 -17.39 11.53
N PRO A 10 10.14 -18.29 10.53
CA PRO A 10 9.81 -17.91 9.16
C PRO A 10 8.52 -17.09 9.12
N ASP A 11 8.49 -16.09 8.23
CA ASP A 11 7.31 -15.29 8.02
C ASP A 11 6.12 -16.16 7.59
N ALA A 12 4.97 -15.99 8.24
CA ALA A 12 3.81 -16.85 8.04
C ALA A 12 3.19 -16.70 6.64
N ILE A 13 3.40 -15.56 5.97
CA ILE A 13 2.85 -15.28 4.63
C ILE A 13 3.91 -15.56 3.56
N LEU A 14 5.09 -14.96 3.69
CA LEU A 14 6.16 -15.12 2.70
C LEU A 14 6.73 -16.54 2.68
N GLY A 15 6.74 -17.25 3.81
CA GLY A 15 7.12 -18.67 3.89
C GLY A 15 6.23 -19.59 3.06
N LEU A 16 4.95 -19.24 2.88
CA LEU A 16 4.03 -19.98 1.99
C LEU A 16 4.41 -19.83 0.51
N THR A 17 5.00 -18.71 0.12
CA THR A 17 5.50 -18.52 -1.25
C THR A 17 6.65 -19.49 -1.56
N GLU A 18 7.55 -19.73 -0.63
CA GLU A 18 8.64 -20.68 -0.80
C GLU A 18 8.11 -22.13 -0.80
N ALA A 19 7.15 -22.45 0.05
CA ALA A 19 6.47 -23.76 0.02
C ALA A 19 5.76 -23.99 -1.33
N PHE A 20 5.06 -22.98 -1.85
CA PHE A 20 4.44 -23.03 -3.17
C PHE A 20 5.44 -23.30 -4.30
N LYS A 21 6.62 -22.66 -4.27
CA LYS A 21 7.67 -22.93 -5.27
C LYS A 21 8.16 -24.36 -5.22
N GLY A 22 8.30 -24.92 -4.01
CA GLY A 22 8.76 -26.29 -3.80
C GLY A 22 7.73 -27.38 -4.10
N ASP A 23 6.43 -27.04 -4.18
CA ASP A 23 5.38 -28.01 -4.50
C ASP A 23 5.41 -28.39 -5.98
N GLY A 24 5.47 -29.67 -6.28
CA GLY A 24 5.47 -30.22 -7.64
C GLY A 24 4.09 -30.36 -8.28
N ASN A 25 3.00 -30.01 -7.61
CA ASN A 25 1.66 -30.14 -8.15
C ASN A 25 1.44 -29.15 -9.31
N PRO A 26 1.16 -29.60 -10.56
CA PRO A 26 0.97 -28.69 -11.70
C PRO A 26 -0.32 -27.86 -11.62
N ASN A 27 -1.30 -28.29 -10.82
CA ASN A 27 -2.59 -27.61 -10.66
C ASN A 27 -2.64 -26.67 -9.42
N LYS A 28 -1.47 -26.31 -8.86
CA LYS A 28 -1.39 -25.41 -7.72
C LYS A 28 -1.68 -23.95 -8.09
N VAL A 29 -2.33 -23.23 -7.19
CA VAL A 29 -2.62 -21.80 -7.33
C VAL A 29 -2.04 -21.05 -6.13
N ASN A 30 -1.30 -19.98 -6.38
CA ASN A 30 -0.76 -19.14 -5.32
C ASN A 30 -1.72 -18.01 -4.97
N LEU A 31 -2.32 -18.07 -3.79
CA LEU A 31 -3.23 -17.06 -3.23
C LEU A 31 -2.65 -16.37 -2.00
N THR A 32 -1.34 -16.47 -1.77
CA THR A 32 -0.69 -15.95 -0.54
C THR A 32 -0.53 -14.44 -0.52
N VAL A 33 -0.42 -13.81 -1.67
CA VAL A 33 -0.23 -12.35 -1.79
C VAL A 33 -1.22 -11.80 -2.80
N GLY A 34 -1.92 -10.74 -2.43
CA GLY A 34 -2.89 -10.03 -3.28
C GLY A 34 -2.18 -9.16 -4.32
N VAL A 35 -1.66 -9.78 -5.37
CA VAL A 35 -1.02 -9.13 -6.51
C VAL A 35 -1.79 -9.50 -7.77
N TYR A 36 -2.09 -8.51 -8.63
CA TYR A 36 -2.70 -8.78 -9.91
C TYR A 36 -1.83 -9.74 -10.73
N LYS A 37 -2.47 -10.72 -11.32
CA LYS A 37 -1.85 -11.67 -12.26
C LYS A 37 -2.73 -11.77 -13.50
N ASP A 38 -2.07 -11.77 -14.66
CA ASP A 38 -2.73 -12.05 -15.92
C ASP A 38 -3.00 -13.57 -16.11
N GLU A 39 -3.59 -13.94 -17.23
CA GLU A 39 -3.93 -15.33 -17.56
C GLU A 39 -2.71 -16.26 -17.61
N THR A 40 -1.52 -15.72 -17.80
CA THR A 40 -0.25 -16.48 -17.81
C THR A 40 0.35 -16.61 -16.40
N GLY A 41 -0.23 -15.96 -15.41
CA GLY A 41 0.28 -15.89 -14.04
C GLY A 41 1.38 -14.84 -13.85
N ALA A 42 1.66 -14.02 -14.84
CA ALA A 42 2.61 -12.91 -14.74
C ALA A 42 1.97 -11.67 -14.12
N THR A 43 2.81 -10.79 -13.56
CA THR A 43 2.41 -9.48 -13.04
C THR A 43 2.99 -8.41 -13.97
N PRO A 44 2.27 -8.01 -15.03
CA PRO A 44 2.78 -7.03 -15.99
C PRO A 44 2.80 -5.63 -15.36
N VAL A 45 3.77 -4.82 -15.78
CA VAL A 45 3.74 -3.38 -15.54
C VAL A 45 2.76 -2.76 -16.53
N LEU A 46 1.74 -2.06 -16.03
CA LEU A 46 0.75 -1.39 -16.88
C LEU A 46 1.41 -0.33 -17.75
N GLU A 47 0.97 -0.18 -18.98
CA GLU A 47 1.52 0.82 -19.91
C GLU A 47 1.35 2.25 -19.38
N SER A 48 0.24 2.55 -18.72
CA SER A 48 0.01 3.83 -18.06
C SER A 48 1.09 4.16 -17.00
N VAL A 49 1.56 3.14 -16.27
CA VAL A 49 2.64 3.31 -15.29
C VAL A 49 3.96 3.63 -15.98
N LYS A 50 4.30 2.91 -17.04
CA LYS A 50 5.53 3.16 -17.82
C LYS A 50 5.56 4.56 -18.43
N VAL A 51 4.44 4.99 -18.99
CA VAL A 51 4.31 6.35 -19.54
C VAL A 51 4.44 7.41 -18.44
N ALA A 52 3.84 7.19 -17.27
CA ALA A 52 3.96 8.09 -16.13
C ALA A 52 5.40 8.18 -15.62
N GLU A 53 6.11 7.04 -15.49
CA GLU A 53 7.51 7.00 -15.08
C GLU A 53 8.41 7.77 -16.06
N ALA A 54 8.19 7.60 -17.36
CA ALA A 54 8.94 8.34 -18.39
C ALA A 54 8.73 9.87 -18.27
N ARG A 55 7.48 10.30 -18.08
CA ARG A 55 7.15 11.72 -17.87
C ARG A 55 7.78 12.30 -16.61
N LEU A 56 7.79 11.53 -15.52
CA LEU A 56 8.45 11.92 -14.28
C LEU A 56 9.95 12.07 -14.48
N LEU A 57 10.59 11.11 -15.16
CA LEU A 57 12.03 11.15 -15.44
C LEU A 57 12.42 12.38 -16.28
N GLU A 58 11.64 12.75 -17.27
CA GLU A 58 11.89 13.89 -18.15
C GLU A 58 11.57 15.23 -17.49
N GLY A 59 10.49 15.28 -16.69
CA GLY A 59 9.96 16.55 -16.13
C GLY A 59 10.48 16.91 -14.75
N GLU A 60 11.03 15.96 -13.99
CA GLU A 60 11.43 16.20 -12.61
C GLU A 60 12.76 16.96 -12.53
N ALA A 61 12.68 18.21 -12.14
CA ALA A 61 13.85 19.09 -12.04
C ALA A 61 14.55 19.06 -10.67
N SER A 62 13.94 18.47 -9.64
CA SER A 62 14.46 18.50 -8.26
C SER A 62 13.98 17.29 -7.45
N LYS A 63 14.83 16.86 -6.52
CA LYS A 63 14.54 15.83 -5.50
C LYS A 63 14.43 16.46 -4.10
N GLY A 64 13.82 17.62 -3.98
CA GLY A 64 13.60 18.30 -2.71
C GLY A 64 12.63 17.59 -1.78
N TYR A 65 12.52 18.08 -0.56
CA TYR A 65 11.51 17.61 0.38
C TYR A 65 10.10 17.96 -0.11
N LEU A 66 9.18 17.03 0.11
CA LEU A 66 7.75 17.28 -0.12
C LEU A 66 7.17 18.13 1.03
N PRO A 67 6.05 18.83 0.78
CA PRO A 67 5.25 19.40 1.85
C PRO A 67 4.80 18.34 2.86
N ILE A 68 4.44 18.74 4.09
CA ILE A 68 4.05 17.81 5.17
C ILE A 68 2.87 16.91 4.74
N GLY A 69 1.91 17.45 4.01
CA GLY A 69 0.76 16.70 3.48
C GLY A 69 1.04 15.88 2.22
N GLY A 70 2.23 16.02 1.65
CA GLY A 70 2.58 15.46 0.35
C GLY A 70 2.29 16.42 -0.81
N LEU A 71 2.33 15.90 -2.05
CA LEU A 71 1.99 16.64 -3.25
C LEU A 71 0.47 16.85 -3.32
N ALA A 72 0.02 18.09 -3.41
CA ALA A 72 -1.40 18.42 -3.49
C ALA A 72 -2.08 17.72 -4.67
N GLU A 73 -1.48 17.80 -5.86
CA GLU A 73 -1.98 17.13 -7.06
C GLU A 73 -2.13 15.61 -6.88
N PHE A 74 -1.17 14.95 -6.23
CA PHE A 74 -1.28 13.52 -5.90
C PHE A 74 -2.46 13.24 -4.97
N CYS A 75 -2.66 14.07 -3.95
CA CYS A 75 -3.76 13.93 -3.00
C CYS A 75 -5.12 14.13 -3.68
N ASP A 76 -5.26 15.15 -4.51
CA ASP A 76 -6.49 15.46 -5.24
C ASP A 76 -6.85 14.37 -6.25
N LEU A 77 -5.88 13.93 -7.06
CA LEU A 77 -6.08 12.84 -8.02
C LEU A 77 -6.41 11.52 -7.33
N THR A 78 -5.83 11.26 -6.16
CA THR A 78 -6.16 10.06 -5.37
C THR A 78 -7.60 10.11 -4.86
N GLN A 79 -8.09 11.27 -4.40
CA GLN A 79 -9.50 11.44 -4.03
C GLN A 79 -10.42 11.21 -5.21
N SER A 80 -10.12 11.83 -6.36
CA SER A 80 -10.91 11.67 -7.59
C SER A 80 -10.94 10.21 -8.06
N LEU A 81 -9.81 9.52 -7.99
CA LEU A 81 -9.73 8.10 -8.36
C LEU A 81 -10.56 7.21 -7.43
N TYR A 82 -10.60 7.52 -6.13
CA TYR A 82 -11.25 6.70 -5.12
C TYR A 82 -12.76 6.94 -5.05
N PHE A 83 -13.18 8.19 -5.08
CA PHE A 83 -14.57 8.59 -4.89
C PHE A 83 -15.30 8.94 -6.20
N GLY A 84 -14.58 9.34 -7.24
CA GLY A 84 -15.11 9.99 -8.43
C GLY A 84 -15.14 11.51 -8.27
N ASP A 85 -14.97 12.22 -9.41
CA ASP A 85 -14.84 13.69 -9.42
C ASP A 85 -16.08 14.41 -8.85
N ASP A 86 -17.27 13.87 -9.12
CA ASP A 86 -18.56 14.49 -8.76
C ASP A 86 -19.10 14.04 -7.39
N HIS A 87 -18.33 13.24 -6.63
CA HIS A 87 -18.82 12.71 -5.36
C HIS A 87 -18.96 13.82 -4.31
N GLU A 88 -20.09 13.80 -3.61
CA GLU A 88 -20.43 14.82 -2.60
C GLU A 88 -19.34 14.98 -1.51
N VAL A 89 -18.68 13.91 -1.11
CA VAL A 89 -17.58 13.94 -0.14
C VAL A 89 -16.42 14.83 -0.60
N VAL A 90 -16.14 14.87 -1.90
CA VAL A 90 -15.08 15.70 -2.51
C VAL A 90 -15.57 17.14 -2.63
N SER A 91 -16.74 17.35 -3.26
CA SER A 91 -17.29 18.67 -3.53
C SER A 91 -17.63 19.47 -2.27
N SER A 92 -17.96 18.78 -1.17
CA SER A 92 -18.25 19.41 0.14
C SER A 92 -17.04 19.54 1.07
N ASN A 93 -15.83 19.25 0.59
CA ASN A 93 -14.58 19.25 1.38
C ASN A 93 -14.63 18.37 2.65
N ARG A 94 -15.31 17.23 2.58
CA ARG A 94 -15.39 16.26 3.69
C ARG A 94 -14.30 15.19 3.65
N ALA A 95 -13.48 15.17 2.61
CA ALA A 95 -12.33 14.29 2.49
C ALA A 95 -11.03 15.08 2.64
N ALA A 96 -10.07 14.52 3.34
CA ALA A 96 -8.69 15.00 3.38
C ALA A 96 -7.75 13.85 3.04
N THR A 97 -6.80 14.09 2.15
CA THR A 97 -5.82 13.08 1.72
C THR A 97 -4.41 13.53 2.06
N PHE A 98 -3.62 12.62 2.56
CA PHE A 98 -2.21 12.84 2.87
C PHE A 98 -1.35 11.77 2.21
N GLN A 99 -0.28 12.20 1.55
CA GLN A 99 0.72 11.30 1.00
C GLN A 99 1.66 10.82 2.10
N THR A 100 1.84 9.51 2.21
CA THR A 100 2.69 8.87 3.21
C THR A 100 3.67 7.90 2.56
N PRO A 101 4.76 7.49 3.24
CA PRO A 101 5.67 6.47 2.72
C PRO A 101 5.00 5.09 2.76
N GLY A 102 4.17 4.81 1.75
CA GLY A 102 3.45 3.55 1.59
C GLY A 102 2.30 3.33 2.57
N GLY A 103 1.64 2.17 2.44
CA GLY A 103 0.47 1.81 3.25
C GLY A 103 0.77 1.68 4.74
N THR A 104 1.94 1.18 5.12
CA THR A 104 2.36 1.08 6.53
C THR A 104 2.46 2.47 7.18
N GLY A 105 3.03 3.45 6.45
CA GLY A 105 3.07 4.86 6.90
C GLY A 105 1.66 5.44 7.03
N ALA A 106 0.77 5.15 6.09
CA ALA A 106 -0.62 5.59 6.13
C ALA A 106 -1.37 5.03 7.35
N LEU A 107 -1.24 3.74 7.61
CA LEU A 107 -1.87 3.09 8.77
C LEU A 107 -1.34 3.68 10.09
N ARG A 108 -0.04 3.95 10.17
CA ARG A 108 0.56 4.56 11.37
C ARG A 108 0.01 5.96 11.62
N VAL A 109 -0.02 6.81 10.62
CA VAL A 109 -0.54 8.18 10.74
C VAL A 109 -2.03 8.16 11.11
N ALA A 110 -2.83 7.30 10.46
CA ALA A 110 -4.25 7.16 10.77
C ALA A 110 -4.47 6.65 12.20
N ALA A 111 -3.71 5.65 12.64
CA ALA A 111 -3.82 5.11 14.00
C ALA A 111 -3.45 6.15 15.08
N ASP A 112 -2.36 6.90 14.88
CA ASP A 112 -1.95 7.96 15.81
C ASP A 112 -3.00 9.08 15.85
N PHE A 113 -3.55 9.47 14.70
CA PHE A 113 -4.62 10.48 14.66
C PHE A 113 -5.87 10.03 15.42
N ILE A 114 -6.32 8.79 15.20
CA ILE A 114 -7.48 8.22 15.90
C ILE A 114 -7.21 8.13 17.40
N HIS A 115 -6.05 7.62 17.78
CA HIS A 115 -5.68 7.48 19.20
C HIS A 115 -5.67 8.81 19.93
N GLN A 116 -5.11 9.86 19.32
CA GLN A 116 -5.01 11.19 19.94
C GLN A 116 -6.35 11.91 20.04
N ASN A 117 -7.22 11.77 19.05
CA ASN A 117 -8.45 12.54 18.96
C ASN A 117 -9.70 11.77 19.40
N PHE A 118 -9.67 10.44 19.33
CA PHE A 118 -10.79 9.56 19.61
C PHE A 118 -10.34 8.36 20.46
N PRO A 119 -9.90 8.57 21.73
CA PRO A 119 -9.26 7.52 22.53
C PRO A 119 -10.17 6.33 22.87
N SER A 120 -11.47 6.47 22.71
CA SER A 120 -12.45 5.38 22.89
C SER A 120 -12.81 4.65 21.58
N ALA A 121 -12.26 5.07 20.44
CA ALA A 121 -12.54 4.42 19.17
C ALA A 121 -11.89 3.03 19.09
N SER A 122 -12.55 2.11 18.40
CA SER A 122 -12.03 0.77 18.11
C SER A 122 -11.75 0.64 16.62
N ILE A 123 -10.62 0.02 16.28
CA ILE A 123 -10.26 -0.34 14.92
C ILE A 123 -10.53 -1.84 14.73
N TRP A 124 -11.37 -2.18 13.77
CA TRP A 124 -11.68 -3.55 13.44
C TRP A 124 -10.72 -4.07 12.36
N CYS A 125 -10.10 -5.20 12.62
CA CYS A 125 -9.21 -5.88 11.67
C CYS A 125 -9.80 -7.23 11.28
N SER A 126 -9.58 -7.64 10.03
CA SER A 126 -9.94 -8.99 9.58
C SER A 126 -9.02 -10.04 10.21
N THR A 127 -9.48 -11.28 10.26
CA THR A 127 -8.63 -12.42 10.63
C THR A 127 -8.68 -13.45 9.49
N PRO A 128 -7.56 -13.69 8.81
CA PRO A 128 -6.25 -13.06 8.97
C PRO A 128 -6.17 -11.61 8.45
N THR A 129 -5.15 -10.89 8.88
CA THR A 129 -4.81 -9.57 8.37
C THR A 129 -3.29 -9.46 8.17
N TRP A 130 -2.85 -8.44 7.46
CA TRP A 130 -1.43 -8.12 7.33
C TRP A 130 -0.86 -7.72 8.70
N PRO A 131 0.33 -8.22 9.10
CA PRO A 131 0.85 -8.06 10.47
C PRO A 131 1.34 -6.63 10.83
N ASN A 132 1.53 -5.75 9.85
CA ASN A 132 2.05 -4.39 10.07
C ASN A 132 0.98 -3.43 10.59
#